data_e6e70b01d1929ef7271a86d6de4c8ad5
#
_entry.id   e6e70b01d1929ef7271a86d6de4c8ad5
#
_cell.length_a   1.000
_cell.length_b   1.000
_cell.length_c   1.000
_cell.angle_alpha   90.00
_cell.angle_beta   90.00
_cell.angle_gamma   90.00
#
_symmetry.space_group_name_H-M   'P 1'
#
loop_
_entity.id
_entity.type
_entity.pdbx_description
1 polymer ?
#
loop_
_entity_poly.entity_id
_entity_poly.type
_entity_poly.pdbx_seq_one_letter_code
_entity_poly.pdbx_strand_id
1 'polypeptide(L)'
;LWGWVALALLAVGCATTSTAGTPDSERSIKEFQLAAGLRDEGQIAGAITHLRKAIELDSTNAEAHLLLGFIQMERGDYPSAEQHLNTGIGLLEKQGRDGSMLAEARNIYGLCLIELARYEDAIVVLRQSATDELNTAPHLAWGNLGLAQFRLGEYQETVKSTMEAVRLQPRFCVGYYTMGQALWHLQQLEDAERALVSALEADPACSDSRQLQGAWRLRGEVRARLGHRQDAIADLERCVELDPYSNDGRMCQSLLGMSR
;
A
#
# COMPACT_ATOMS: atom_id res chain seq x y z
N LEU A 1 -36.65 58.77 -10.91
CA LEU A 1 -37.04 59.02 -9.50
C LEU A 1 -36.97 57.68 -8.77
N TRP A 2 -36.06 57.58 -7.85
CA TRP A 2 -35.58 56.39 -7.20
C TRP A 2 -36.44 56.06 -5.98
N GLY A 3 -37.04 54.86 -5.94
CA GLY A 3 -37.75 54.33 -4.79
C GLY A 3 -36.89 53.28 -4.10
N TRP A 4 -36.55 53.50 -2.84
CA TRP A 4 -35.83 52.60 -1.97
C TRP A 4 -36.77 51.47 -1.50
N VAL A 5 -36.47 50.24 -1.86
CA VAL A 5 -37.09 49.02 -1.26
C VAL A 5 -36.16 48.55 -0.16
N ALA A 6 -36.63 48.70 1.06
CA ALA A 6 -35.94 48.14 2.24
C ALA A 6 -36.07 46.61 2.25
N LEU A 7 -34.99 45.91 2.01
CA LEU A 7 -34.90 44.45 2.14
C LEU A 7 -34.68 44.09 3.63
N ALA A 8 -35.71 43.58 4.28
CA ALA A 8 -35.56 43.02 5.63
C ALA A 8 -34.78 41.70 5.53
N LEU A 9 -33.53 41.72 5.96
CA LEU A 9 -32.71 40.53 6.16
C LEU A 9 -33.25 39.75 7.36
N LEU A 10 -34.06 38.73 7.09
CA LEU A 10 -34.31 37.67 8.03
C LEU A 10 -33.02 36.84 8.20
N ALA A 11 -32.29 37.10 9.26
CA ALA A 11 -31.20 36.25 9.72
C ALA A 11 -31.78 34.90 10.15
N VAL A 12 -31.85 33.96 9.22
CA VAL A 12 -32.02 32.55 9.56
C VAL A 12 -30.71 32.11 10.21
N GLY A 13 -30.68 32.14 11.53
CA GLY A 13 -29.62 31.55 12.31
C GLY A 13 -29.58 30.05 11.99
N CYS A 14 -28.63 29.63 11.17
CA CYS A 14 -28.22 28.23 11.14
C CYS A 14 -27.68 27.90 12.54
N ALA A 15 -28.56 27.32 13.38
CA ALA A 15 -28.13 26.60 14.56
C ALA A 15 -27.34 25.39 14.04
N THR A 16 -26.01 25.56 13.89
CA THR A 16 -25.12 24.42 13.85
C THR A 16 -25.27 23.75 15.20
N THR A 17 -26.03 22.67 15.26
CA THR A 17 -25.97 21.72 16.36
C THR A 17 -24.57 21.12 16.34
N SER A 18 -23.63 21.83 16.98
CA SER A 18 -22.39 21.24 17.44
C SER A 18 -22.83 20.17 18.44
N THR A 19 -22.79 18.92 18.02
CA THR A 19 -22.80 17.80 18.97
C THR A 19 -21.48 17.92 19.72
N ALA A 20 -21.51 18.67 20.83
CA ALA A 20 -20.41 18.71 21.78
C ALA A 20 -20.12 17.27 22.17
N GLY A 21 -18.93 16.76 21.84
CA GLY A 21 -18.49 15.44 22.23
C GLY A 21 -18.56 15.31 23.74
N THR A 22 -18.72 14.10 24.24
CA THR A 22 -18.60 13.87 25.69
C THR A 22 -17.20 14.28 26.14
N PRO A 23 -17.01 14.70 27.41
CA PRO A 23 -15.68 15.05 27.95
C PRO A 23 -14.62 13.95 27.68
N ASP A 24 -15.02 12.70 27.66
CA ASP A 24 -14.13 11.56 27.38
C ASP A 24 -13.79 11.45 25.88
N SER A 25 -14.72 11.78 24.98
CA SER A 25 -14.44 11.85 23.54
C SER A 25 -13.43 12.95 23.21
N GLU A 26 -13.54 14.14 23.80
CA GLU A 26 -12.55 15.21 23.62
C GLU A 26 -11.17 14.81 24.16
N ARG A 27 -11.12 14.11 25.30
CA ARG A 27 -9.86 13.58 25.86
C ARG A 27 -9.28 12.49 24.97
N SER A 28 -10.09 11.62 24.42
CA SER A 28 -9.69 10.59 23.44
C SER A 28 -8.99 11.20 22.22
N ILE A 29 -9.56 12.27 21.66
CA ILE A 29 -8.96 12.98 20.52
C ILE A 29 -7.59 13.57 20.92
N LYS A 30 -7.44 14.14 22.10
CA LYS A 30 -6.15 14.68 22.57
C LYS A 30 -5.10 13.58 22.75
N GLU A 31 -5.48 12.43 23.32
CA GLU A 31 -4.58 11.28 23.47
C GLU A 31 -4.16 10.73 22.10
N PHE A 32 -5.07 10.66 21.11
CA PHE A 32 -4.75 10.30 19.73
C PHE A 32 -3.76 11.29 19.09
N GLN A 33 -4.00 12.60 19.22
CA GLN A 33 -3.11 13.63 18.67
C GLN A 33 -1.70 13.55 19.28
N LEU A 34 -1.59 13.31 20.59
CA LEU A 34 -0.32 13.10 21.26
C LEU A 34 0.38 11.83 20.74
N ALA A 35 -0.37 10.76 20.56
CA ALA A 35 0.16 9.52 20.02
C ALA A 35 0.69 9.68 18.58
N ALA A 36 -0.01 10.42 17.75
CA ALA A 36 0.43 10.73 16.37
C ALA A 36 1.76 11.50 16.39
N GLY A 37 1.88 12.53 17.24
CA GLY A 37 3.14 13.26 17.40
C GLY A 37 4.29 12.37 17.90
N LEU A 38 4.04 11.52 18.90
CA LEU A 38 5.05 10.58 19.40
C LEU A 38 5.51 9.57 18.34
N ARG A 39 4.59 9.11 17.48
CA ARG A 39 4.95 8.25 16.36
C ARG A 39 5.88 8.96 15.37
N ASP A 40 5.57 10.21 15.02
CA ASP A 40 6.37 11.00 14.09
C ASP A 40 7.78 11.30 14.65
N GLU A 41 7.90 11.38 15.98
CA GLU A 41 9.19 11.46 16.70
C GLU A 41 9.90 10.10 16.86
N GLY A 42 9.30 8.99 16.36
CA GLY A 42 9.83 7.63 16.51
C GLY A 42 9.65 7.03 17.91
N GLN A 43 8.89 7.67 18.80
CA GLN A 43 8.60 7.20 20.17
C GLN A 43 7.44 6.19 20.17
N ILE A 44 7.61 5.07 19.48
CA ILE A 44 6.56 4.09 19.19
C ILE A 44 5.88 3.52 20.44
N ALA A 45 6.64 3.24 21.51
CA ALA A 45 6.08 2.71 22.76
C ALA A 45 5.14 3.73 23.44
N GLY A 46 5.50 5.01 23.43
CA GLY A 46 4.68 6.10 23.90
C GLY A 46 3.39 6.23 23.06
N ALA A 47 3.53 6.22 21.73
CA ALA A 47 2.40 6.27 20.82
C ALA A 47 1.38 5.16 21.11
N ILE A 48 1.81 3.92 21.24
CA ILE A 48 0.93 2.78 21.58
C ILE A 48 0.20 3.00 22.91
N THR A 49 0.89 3.52 23.92
CA THR A 49 0.31 3.77 25.26
C THR A 49 -0.82 4.80 25.16
N HIS A 50 -0.60 5.90 24.45
CA HIS A 50 -1.59 6.95 24.28
C HIS A 50 -2.74 6.52 23.34
N LEU A 51 -2.49 5.69 22.32
CA LEU A 51 -3.55 5.12 21.49
C LEU A 51 -4.48 4.19 22.26
N ARG A 52 -3.93 3.33 23.12
CA ARG A 52 -4.75 2.48 23.99
C ARG A 52 -5.61 3.31 24.94
N LYS A 53 -5.06 4.39 25.49
CA LYS A 53 -5.82 5.30 26.34
C LYS A 53 -6.89 6.06 25.57
N ALA A 54 -6.62 6.47 24.32
CA ALA A 54 -7.63 7.07 23.47
C ALA A 54 -8.81 6.12 23.23
N ILE A 55 -8.54 4.84 22.92
CA ILE A 55 -9.56 3.80 22.71
C ILE A 55 -10.31 3.47 24.01
N GLU A 56 -9.64 3.49 25.16
CA GLU A 56 -10.28 3.30 26.47
C GLU A 56 -11.27 4.43 26.80
N LEU A 57 -10.91 5.67 26.49
CA LEU A 57 -11.75 6.86 26.67
C LEU A 57 -12.92 6.89 25.70
N ASP A 58 -12.70 6.51 24.44
CA ASP A 58 -13.70 6.44 23.39
C ASP A 58 -13.39 5.29 22.43
N SER A 59 -14.08 4.18 22.63
CA SER A 59 -13.94 2.99 21.78
C SER A 59 -14.43 3.20 20.34
N THR A 60 -15.06 4.34 20.03
CA THR A 60 -15.50 4.71 18.69
C THR A 60 -14.55 5.66 17.96
N ASN A 61 -13.38 5.94 18.54
CA ASN A 61 -12.31 6.71 17.90
C ASN A 61 -11.67 5.88 16.79
N ALA A 62 -12.18 6.03 15.57
CA ALA A 62 -11.73 5.28 14.41
C ALA A 62 -10.23 5.51 14.11
N GLU A 63 -9.78 6.76 14.21
CA GLU A 63 -8.39 7.14 13.94
C GLU A 63 -7.41 6.49 14.92
N ALA A 64 -7.78 6.39 16.19
CA ALA A 64 -6.94 5.72 17.19
C ALA A 64 -6.81 4.22 16.88
N HIS A 65 -7.89 3.57 16.46
CA HIS A 65 -7.85 2.19 15.99
C HIS A 65 -6.97 2.05 14.74
N LEU A 66 -7.16 2.87 13.72
CA LEU A 66 -6.40 2.78 12.48
C LEU A 66 -4.90 2.99 12.71
N LEU A 67 -4.52 4.00 13.50
CA LEU A 67 -3.12 4.28 13.79
C LEU A 67 -2.47 3.16 14.62
N LEU A 68 -3.20 2.59 15.58
CA LEU A 68 -2.69 1.46 16.37
C LEU A 68 -2.50 0.22 15.49
N GLY A 69 -3.46 -0.08 14.62
CA GLY A 69 -3.36 -1.18 13.66
C GLY A 69 -2.20 -0.99 12.68
N PHE A 70 -1.98 0.22 12.18
CA PHE A 70 -0.83 0.55 11.33
C PHE A 70 0.50 0.31 12.05
N ILE A 71 0.66 0.80 13.28
CA ILE A 71 1.89 0.58 14.07
C ILE A 71 2.12 -0.91 14.35
N GLN A 72 1.06 -1.67 14.61
CA GLN A 72 1.18 -3.12 14.83
C GLN A 72 1.61 -3.84 13.54
N MET A 73 1.09 -3.42 12.38
CA MET A 73 1.51 -3.94 11.08
C MET A 73 3.02 -3.69 10.83
N GLU A 74 3.50 -2.46 11.08
CA GLU A 74 4.93 -2.12 10.95
C GLU A 74 5.82 -2.98 11.88
N ARG A 75 5.29 -3.44 13.01
CA ARG A 75 5.97 -4.33 13.95
C ARG A 75 5.84 -5.81 13.64
N GLY A 76 5.10 -6.18 12.59
CA GLY A 76 4.83 -7.56 12.21
C GLY A 76 3.79 -8.27 13.09
N ASP A 77 3.07 -7.55 13.95
CA ASP A 77 1.95 -8.10 14.73
C ASP A 77 0.66 -8.03 13.90
N TYR A 78 0.62 -8.84 12.85
CA TYR A 78 -0.48 -8.83 11.88
C TYR A 78 -1.84 -9.21 12.49
N PRO A 79 -1.96 -10.18 13.41
CA PRO A 79 -3.25 -10.48 14.02
C PRO A 79 -3.85 -9.32 14.82
N SER A 80 -3.03 -8.61 15.59
CA SER A 80 -3.49 -7.41 16.32
C SER A 80 -3.79 -6.25 15.37
N ALA A 81 -2.98 -6.09 14.31
CA ALA A 81 -3.19 -5.09 13.26
C ALA A 81 -4.54 -5.32 12.56
N GLU A 82 -4.84 -6.56 12.17
CA GLU A 82 -6.12 -6.92 11.55
C GLU A 82 -7.31 -6.48 12.40
N GLN A 83 -7.29 -6.80 13.69
CA GLN A 83 -8.39 -6.46 14.59
C GLN A 83 -8.64 -4.94 14.63
N HIS A 84 -7.57 -4.16 14.79
CA HIS A 84 -7.68 -2.71 14.91
C HIS A 84 -8.01 -2.04 13.58
N LEU A 85 -7.41 -2.46 12.46
CA LEU A 85 -7.72 -1.92 11.13
C LEU A 85 -9.17 -2.19 10.74
N ASN A 86 -9.65 -3.42 10.92
CA ASN A 86 -11.03 -3.79 10.64
C ASN A 86 -12.03 -3.01 11.50
N THR A 87 -11.72 -2.83 12.81
CA THR A 87 -12.54 -2.02 13.70
C THR A 87 -12.60 -0.56 13.25
N GLY A 88 -11.44 0.05 12.96
CA GLY A 88 -11.37 1.44 12.52
C GLY A 88 -12.09 1.70 11.21
N ILE A 89 -11.97 0.79 10.23
CA ILE A 89 -12.70 0.85 8.96
C ILE A 89 -14.20 0.81 9.21
N GLY A 90 -14.69 -0.18 9.98
CA GLY A 90 -16.10 -0.30 10.29
C GLY A 90 -16.68 0.90 11.06
N LEU A 91 -15.86 1.55 11.89
CA LEU A 91 -16.25 2.79 12.57
C LEU A 91 -16.35 3.97 11.59
N LEU A 92 -15.41 4.14 10.65
CA LEU A 92 -15.50 5.18 9.62
C LEU A 92 -16.76 5.01 8.77
N GLU A 93 -17.01 3.80 8.28
CA GLU A 93 -18.21 3.47 7.49
C GLU A 93 -19.50 3.77 8.25
N LYS A 94 -19.59 3.34 9.52
CA LYS A 94 -20.76 3.59 10.38
C LYS A 94 -20.98 5.08 10.66
N GLN A 95 -19.91 5.87 10.72
CA GLN A 95 -19.94 7.32 10.92
C GLN A 95 -20.23 8.08 9.62
N GLY A 96 -20.35 7.40 8.47
CA GLY A 96 -20.51 8.02 7.17
C GLY A 96 -19.30 8.86 6.77
N ARG A 97 -18.11 8.50 7.26
CA ARG A 97 -16.84 9.18 6.99
C ARG A 97 -16.13 8.53 5.82
N ASP A 98 -16.73 8.70 4.66
CA ASP A 98 -16.11 8.33 3.40
C ASP A 98 -14.97 9.31 3.08
N GLY A 99 -14.00 8.87 2.30
CA GLY A 99 -12.93 9.73 1.85
C GLY A 99 -11.58 9.05 1.79
N SER A 100 -10.53 9.85 1.57
CA SER A 100 -9.16 9.35 1.38
C SER A 100 -8.68 8.49 2.55
N MET A 101 -9.07 8.84 3.79
CA MET A 101 -8.70 8.06 4.98
C MET A 101 -9.27 6.64 4.94
N LEU A 102 -10.53 6.46 4.52
CA LEU A 102 -11.15 5.13 4.41
C LEU A 102 -10.47 4.32 3.30
N ALA A 103 -10.20 4.94 2.16
CA ALA A 103 -9.50 4.29 1.05
C ALA A 103 -8.07 3.86 1.46
N GLU A 104 -7.33 4.71 2.16
CA GLU A 104 -6.00 4.40 2.68
C GLU A 104 -6.05 3.28 3.74
N ALA A 105 -6.99 3.35 4.68
CA ALA A 105 -7.18 2.31 5.70
C ALA A 105 -7.47 0.95 5.06
N ARG A 106 -8.32 0.90 4.03
CA ARG A 106 -8.59 -0.32 3.25
C ARG A 106 -7.34 -0.84 2.55
N ASN A 107 -6.51 0.05 1.99
CA ASN A 107 -5.24 -0.35 1.37
C ASN A 107 -4.28 -0.98 2.39
N ILE A 108 -4.12 -0.38 3.57
CA ILE A 108 -3.28 -0.90 4.64
C ILE A 108 -3.84 -2.24 5.17
N TYR A 109 -5.16 -2.33 5.32
CA TYR A 109 -5.81 -3.56 5.75
C TYR A 109 -5.64 -4.69 4.73
N GLY A 110 -5.72 -4.37 3.44
CA GLY A 110 -5.43 -5.32 2.36
C GLY A 110 -4.00 -5.86 2.41
N LEU A 111 -3.01 -5.01 2.69
CA LEU A 111 -1.63 -5.45 2.92
C LEU A 111 -1.52 -6.36 4.15
N CYS A 112 -2.19 -6.02 5.25
CA CYS A 112 -2.24 -6.87 6.45
C CYS A 112 -2.79 -8.26 6.13
N LEU A 113 -3.85 -8.33 5.33
CA LEU A 113 -4.46 -9.60 4.89
C LEU A 113 -3.52 -10.41 3.99
N ILE A 114 -2.72 -9.75 3.13
CA ILE A 114 -1.67 -10.43 2.33
C ILE A 114 -0.63 -11.09 3.25
N GLU A 115 -0.16 -10.38 4.28
CA GLU A 115 0.81 -10.91 5.25
C GLU A 115 0.24 -12.08 6.08
N LEU A 116 -1.06 -12.09 6.29
CA LEU A 116 -1.81 -13.19 6.91
C LEU A 116 -2.16 -14.33 5.91
N ALA A 117 -1.69 -14.25 4.66
CA ALA A 117 -1.99 -15.18 3.56
C ALA A 117 -3.50 -15.32 3.25
N ARG A 118 -4.30 -14.31 3.58
CA ARG A 118 -5.74 -14.23 3.29
C ARG A 118 -5.98 -13.46 1.99
N TYR A 119 -5.51 -14.03 0.89
CA TYR A 119 -5.43 -13.33 -0.39
C TYR A 119 -6.79 -12.99 -0.98
N GLU A 120 -7.79 -13.85 -0.87
CA GLU A 120 -9.15 -13.62 -1.35
C GLU A 120 -9.80 -12.42 -0.63
N ASP A 121 -9.66 -12.34 0.69
CA ASP A 121 -10.17 -11.21 1.49
C ASP A 121 -9.42 -9.91 1.13
N ALA A 122 -8.09 -10.01 0.94
CA ALA A 122 -7.28 -8.87 0.50
C ALA A 122 -7.74 -8.32 -0.85
N ILE A 123 -8.03 -9.19 -1.82
CA ILE A 123 -8.54 -8.80 -3.15
C ILE A 123 -9.82 -7.97 -3.04
N VAL A 124 -10.76 -8.39 -2.17
CA VAL A 124 -12.03 -7.67 -1.97
C VAL A 124 -11.77 -6.25 -1.45
N VAL A 125 -10.99 -6.14 -0.38
CA VAL A 125 -10.73 -4.86 0.31
C VAL A 125 -9.87 -3.93 -0.56
N LEU A 126 -8.83 -4.47 -1.21
CA LEU A 126 -7.94 -3.70 -2.09
C LEU A 126 -8.67 -3.18 -3.33
N ARG A 127 -9.60 -3.96 -3.89
CA ARG A 127 -10.43 -3.50 -5.01
C ARG A 127 -11.30 -2.31 -4.59
N GLN A 128 -11.91 -2.33 -3.41
CA GLN A 128 -12.67 -1.19 -2.88
C GLN A 128 -11.79 0.05 -2.76
N SER A 129 -10.57 -0.09 -2.21
CA SER A 129 -9.62 1.02 -2.12
C SER A 129 -9.18 1.52 -3.50
N ALA A 130 -8.85 0.61 -4.43
CA ALA A 130 -8.31 0.96 -5.75
C ALA A 130 -9.32 1.69 -6.65
N THR A 131 -10.62 1.41 -6.47
CA THR A 131 -11.70 2.03 -7.26
C THR A 131 -12.41 3.17 -6.55
N ASP A 132 -11.98 3.54 -5.34
CA ASP A 132 -12.54 4.66 -4.61
C ASP A 132 -12.08 5.99 -5.23
N GLU A 133 -13.03 6.82 -5.66
CA GLU A 133 -12.75 8.11 -6.31
C GLU A 133 -12.04 9.11 -5.38
N LEU A 134 -12.16 8.92 -4.07
CA LEU A 134 -11.53 9.77 -3.06
C LEU A 134 -10.14 9.26 -2.64
N ASN A 135 -9.68 8.15 -3.22
CA ASN A 135 -8.35 7.63 -2.96
C ASN A 135 -7.29 8.55 -3.59
N THR A 136 -6.42 9.11 -2.76
CA THR A 136 -5.33 10.01 -3.21
C THR A 136 -4.12 9.28 -3.78
N ALA A 137 -4.01 7.96 -3.53
CA ALA A 137 -2.91 7.13 -4.01
C ALA A 137 -3.41 5.78 -4.59
N PRO A 138 -4.32 5.80 -5.57
CA PRO A 138 -4.96 4.58 -6.08
C PRO A 138 -3.96 3.61 -6.71
N HIS A 139 -2.82 4.09 -7.22
CA HIS A 139 -1.76 3.24 -7.76
C HIS A 139 -1.19 2.25 -6.73
N LEU A 140 -1.13 2.63 -5.44
CA LEU A 140 -0.70 1.72 -4.37
C LEU A 140 -1.72 0.59 -4.17
N ALA A 141 -3.00 0.93 -4.11
CA ALA A 141 -4.06 -0.05 -3.95
C ALA A 141 -4.17 -1.00 -5.16
N TRP A 142 -4.03 -0.49 -6.39
CA TRP A 142 -3.94 -1.32 -7.59
C TRP A 142 -2.70 -2.22 -7.59
N GLY A 143 -1.55 -1.72 -7.16
CA GLY A 143 -0.33 -2.52 -7.04
C GLY A 143 -0.46 -3.65 -6.02
N ASN A 144 -1.03 -3.35 -4.84
CA ASN A 144 -1.27 -4.32 -3.78
C ASN A 144 -2.35 -5.34 -4.18
N LEU A 145 -3.40 -4.92 -4.92
CA LEU A 145 -4.38 -5.82 -5.52
C LEU A 145 -3.69 -6.80 -6.48
N GLY A 146 -2.81 -6.31 -7.36
CA GLY A 146 -2.01 -7.16 -8.22
C GLY A 146 -1.13 -8.14 -7.44
N LEU A 147 -0.53 -7.70 -6.32
CA LEU A 147 0.27 -8.57 -5.45
C LEU A 147 -0.59 -9.68 -4.81
N ALA A 148 -1.77 -9.36 -4.29
CA ALA A 148 -2.70 -10.35 -3.72
C ALA A 148 -3.12 -11.40 -4.77
N GLN A 149 -3.48 -10.95 -5.97
CA GLN A 149 -3.81 -11.80 -7.11
C GLN A 149 -2.63 -12.69 -7.53
N PHE A 150 -1.41 -12.12 -7.56
CA PHE A 150 -0.19 -12.89 -7.84
C PHE A 150 0.02 -14.01 -6.82
N ARG A 151 -0.14 -13.70 -5.52
CA ARG A 151 0.00 -14.68 -4.43
C ARG A 151 -1.04 -15.79 -4.51
N LEU A 152 -2.22 -15.50 -5.05
CA LEU A 152 -3.30 -16.48 -5.30
C LEU A 152 -3.09 -17.26 -6.61
N GLY A 153 -2.16 -16.85 -7.48
CA GLY A 153 -1.89 -17.47 -8.77
C GLY A 153 -2.76 -16.95 -9.91
N GLU A 154 -3.51 -15.87 -9.70
CA GLU A 154 -4.36 -15.21 -10.70
C GLU A 154 -3.53 -14.29 -11.62
N TYR A 155 -2.59 -14.86 -12.36
CA TYR A 155 -1.58 -14.08 -13.11
C TYR A 155 -2.18 -13.14 -14.17
N GLN A 156 -3.26 -13.51 -14.86
CA GLN A 156 -3.92 -12.64 -15.82
C GLN A 156 -4.52 -11.40 -15.14
N GLU A 157 -5.16 -11.58 -13.99
CA GLU A 157 -5.72 -10.47 -13.22
C GLU A 157 -4.59 -9.61 -12.58
N THR A 158 -3.50 -10.24 -12.16
CA THR A 158 -2.28 -9.53 -11.72
C THR A 158 -1.82 -8.52 -12.78
N VAL A 159 -1.69 -8.96 -14.04
CA VAL A 159 -1.25 -8.08 -15.14
C VAL A 159 -2.22 -6.91 -15.31
N LYS A 160 -3.54 -7.14 -15.28
CA LYS A 160 -4.54 -6.07 -15.40
C LYS A 160 -4.42 -5.05 -14.26
N SER A 161 -4.35 -5.52 -13.03
CA SER A 161 -4.29 -4.64 -11.86
C SER A 161 -2.98 -3.84 -11.82
N THR A 162 -1.86 -4.48 -12.12
CA THR A 162 -0.56 -3.78 -12.15
C THR A 162 -0.44 -2.82 -13.33
N MET A 163 -1.09 -3.09 -14.48
CA MET A 163 -1.21 -2.11 -15.58
C MET A 163 -1.92 -0.84 -15.11
N GLU A 164 -3.02 -0.94 -14.38
CA GLU A 164 -3.68 0.24 -13.83
C GLU A 164 -2.78 0.99 -12.85
N ALA A 165 -2.05 0.28 -11.98
CA ALA A 165 -1.11 0.90 -11.06
C ALA A 165 -0.03 1.72 -11.80
N VAL A 166 0.62 1.16 -12.81
CA VAL A 166 1.69 1.86 -13.56
C VAL A 166 1.16 2.91 -14.52
N ARG A 167 -0.08 2.78 -15.00
CA ARG A 167 -0.76 3.83 -15.77
C ARG A 167 -0.99 5.09 -14.93
N LEU A 168 -1.37 4.91 -13.67
CA LEU A 168 -1.59 6.00 -12.70
C LEU A 168 -0.27 6.60 -12.19
N GLN A 169 0.73 5.75 -11.99
CA GLN A 169 2.06 6.16 -11.53
C GLN A 169 3.15 5.48 -12.39
N PRO A 170 3.62 6.12 -13.47
CA PRO A 170 4.61 5.52 -14.39
C PRO A 170 5.98 5.21 -13.76
N ARG A 171 6.28 5.75 -12.58
CA ARG A 171 7.52 5.46 -11.84
C ARG A 171 7.33 4.38 -10.76
N PHE A 172 6.22 3.65 -10.79
CA PHE A 172 5.92 2.61 -9.79
C PHE A 172 6.63 1.29 -10.12
N CYS A 173 7.93 1.23 -9.82
CA CYS A 173 8.82 0.12 -10.17
C CYS A 173 8.35 -1.24 -9.65
N VAL A 174 7.81 -1.30 -8.42
CA VAL A 174 7.28 -2.54 -7.83
C VAL A 174 6.09 -3.07 -8.62
N GLY A 175 5.24 -2.19 -9.15
CA GLY A 175 4.13 -2.58 -10.03
C GLY A 175 4.61 -3.27 -11.30
N TYR A 176 5.63 -2.72 -11.95
CA TYR A 176 6.26 -3.36 -13.12
C TYR A 176 6.93 -4.69 -12.76
N TYR A 177 7.57 -4.78 -11.61
CA TYR A 177 8.20 -6.03 -11.17
C TYR A 177 7.14 -7.14 -10.97
N THR A 178 6.06 -6.84 -10.26
CA THR A 178 4.95 -7.78 -10.06
C THR A 178 4.30 -8.19 -11.39
N MET A 179 4.16 -7.24 -12.33
CA MET A 179 3.71 -7.52 -13.70
C MET A 179 4.65 -8.49 -14.42
N GLY A 180 5.96 -8.23 -14.36
CA GLY A 180 6.98 -9.10 -14.96
C GLY A 180 6.97 -10.51 -14.41
N GLN A 181 6.76 -10.66 -13.09
CA GLN A 181 6.61 -11.98 -12.46
C GLN A 181 5.37 -12.72 -12.98
N ALA A 182 4.23 -12.04 -13.10
CA ALA A 182 3.01 -12.65 -13.61
C ALA A 182 3.15 -13.06 -15.08
N LEU A 183 3.74 -12.21 -15.93
CA LEU A 183 4.01 -12.48 -17.34
C LEU A 183 4.96 -13.68 -17.53
N TRP A 184 5.96 -13.80 -16.65
CA TRP A 184 6.84 -14.98 -16.62
C TRP A 184 6.06 -16.27 -16.36
N HIS A 185 5.15 -16.28 -15.38
CA HIS A 185 4.30 -17.44 -15.12
C HIS A 185 3.35 -17.76 -16.28
N LEU A 186 2.91 -16.74 -17.01
CA LEU A 186 2.10 -16.89 -18.23
C LEU A 186 2.93 -17.30 -19.45
N GLN A 187 4.26 -17.48 -19.33
CA GLN A 187 5.19 -17.79 -20.42
C GLN A 187 5.23 -16.70 -21.52
N GLN A 188 4.85 -15.47 -21.21
CA GLN A 188 4.90 -14.31 -22.09
C GLN A 188 6.27 -13.62 -21.92
N LEU A 189 7.32 -14.26 -22.46
CA LEU A 189 8.71 -13.90 -22.13
C LEU A 189 9.11 -12.50 -22.59
N GLU A 190 8.73 -12.10 -23.79
CA GLU A 190 9.04 -10.78 -24.34
C GLU A 190 8.33 -9.66 -23.56
N ASP A 191 7.07 -9.90 -23.15
CA ASP A 191 6.34 -8.96 -22.33
C ASP A 191 6.92 -8.89 -20.91
N ALA A 192 7.35 -10.03 -20.35
CA ALA A 192 8.02 -10.10 -19.07
C ALA A 192 9.33 -9.31 -19.09
N GLU A 193 10.17 -9.44 -20.15
CA GLU A 193 11.38 -8.65 -20.30
C GLU A 193 11.06 -7.15 -20.31
N ARG A 194 10.08 -6.72 -21.11
CA ARG A 194 9.67 -5.30 -21.17
C ARG A 194 9.22 -4.75 -19.81
N ALA A 195 8.42 -5.51 -19.09
CA ALA A 195 7.97 -5.12 -17.74
C ALA A 195 9.15 -5.03 -16.76
N LEU A 196 10.10 -5.98 -16.81
CA LEU A 196 11.27 -6.01 -15.94
C LEU A 196 12.28 -4.90 -16.28
N VAL A 197 12.42 -4.53 -17.55
CA VAL A 197 13.17 -3.31 -17.94
C VAL A 197 12.53 -2.09 -17.30
N SER A 198 11.21 -1.93 -17.41
CA SER A 198 10.52 -0.81 -16.77
C SER A 198 10.62 -0.84 -15.25
N ALA A 199 10.62 -2.02 -14.62
CA ALA A 199 10.80 -2.16 -13.17
C ALA A 199 12.14 -1.60 -12.68
N LEU A 200 13.18 -1.66 -13.50
CA LEU A 200 14.54 -1.24 -13.15
C LEU A 200 14.87 0.18 -13.65
N GLU A 201 14.17 0.69 -14.66
CA GLU A 201 14.51 1.92 -15.37
C GLU A 201 13.46 3.03 -15.24
N ALA A 202 12.24 2.74 -14.74
CA ALA A 202 11.18 3.73 -14.60
C ALA A 202 11.53 4.87 -13.64
N ASP A 203 12.40 4.60 -12.65
CA ASP A 203 12.98 5.60 -11.76
C ASP A 203 14.46 5.25 -11.49
N PRO A 204 15.38 6.22 -11.50
CA PRO A 204 16.80 5.97 -11.24
C PRO A 204 17.09 5.25 -9.91
N ALA A 205 16.25 5.46 -8.89
CA ALA A 205 16.40 4.80 -7.60
C ALA A 205 16.06 3.30 -7.63
N CYS A 206 15.37 2.81 -8.67
CA CYS A 206 14.91 1.43 -8.73
C CYS A 206 16.02 0.45 -9.09
N SER A 207 16.94 0.83 -9.96
CA SER A 207 18.07 -0.02 -10.39
C SER A 207 19.00 -0.40 -9.24
N ASP A 208 19.14 0.48 -8.23
CA ASP A 208 20.01 0.29 -7.07
C ASP A 208 19.25 -0.22 -5.83
N SER A 209 17.95 -0.41 -5.94
CA SER A 209 17.11 -0.87 -4.85
C SER A 209 17.32 -2.35 -4.55
N ARG A 210 17.74 -2.66 -3.32
CA ARG A 210 17.80 -4.06 -2.85
C ARG A 210 16.46 -4.77 -2.89
N GLN A 211 15.36 -4.03 -2.75
CA GLN A 211 14.00 -4.58 -2.84
C GLN A 211 13.66 -5.09 -4.24
N LEU A 212 14.34 -4.56 -5.28
CA LEU A 212 14.19 -4.96 -6.67
C LEU A 212 15.31 -5.87 -7.18
N GLN A 213 16.16 -6.39 -6.29
CA GLN A 213 17.21 -7.35 -6.67
C GLN A 213 16.64 -8.55 -7.42
N GLY A 214 15.46 -9.04 -7.01
CA GLY A 214 14.75 -10.10 -7.72
C GLY A 214 14.32 -9.75 -9.15
N ALA A 215 14.18 -8.45 -9.49
CA ALA A 215 13.89 -8.02 -10.86
C ALA A 215 15.10 -8.24 -11.77
N TRP A 216 16.32 -7.95 -11.29
CA TRP A 216 17.56 -8.25 -12.00
C TRP A 216 17.71 -9.76 -12.25
N ARG A 217 17.49 -10.58 -11.21
CA ARG A 217 17.53 -12.04 -11.34
C ARG A 217 16.52 -12.53 -12.37
N LEU A 218 15.27 -12.12 -12.25
CA LEU A 218 14.20 -12.59 -13.13
C LEU A 218 14.40 -12.14 -14.57
N ARG A 219 14.88 -10.89 -14.80
CA ARG A 219 15.23 -10.40 -16.15
C ARG A 219 16.35 -11.22 -16.75
N GLY A 220 17.38 -11.56 -15.96
CA GLY A 220 18.46 -12.45 -16.41
C GLY A 220 17.93 -13.84 -16.82
N GLU A 221 17.03 -14.43 -16.04
CA GLU A 221 16.41 -15.72 -16.39
C GLU A 221 15.54 -15.62 -17.68
N VAL A 222 14.76 -14.55 -17.81
CA VAL A 222 13.94 -14.28 -19.02
C VAL A 222 14.85 -14.15 -20.25
N ARG A 223 15.91 -13.33 -20.18
CA ARG A 223 16.87 -13.09 -21.26
C ARG A 223 17.61 -14.35 -21.67
N ALA A 224 17.98 -15.19 -20.68
CA ALA A 224 18.60 -16.48 -20.97
C ALA A 224 17.68 -17.40 -21.79
N ARG A 225 16.37 -17.43 -21.47
CA ARG A 225 15.37 -18.20 -22.24
C ARG A 225 15.12 -17.63 -23.64
N LEU A 226 15.20 -16.31 -23.80
CA LEU A 226 15.09 -15.63 -25.09
C LEU A 226 16.36 -15.75 -25.96
N GLY A 227 17.46 -16.32 -25.41
CA GLY A 227 18.73 -16.46 -26.09
C GLY A 227 19.65 -15.24 -26.00
N HIS A 228 19.27 -14.21 -25.24
CA HIS A 228 20.07 -12.99 -25.02
C HIS A 228 21.14 -13.24 -23.94
N ARG A 229 22.06 -14.17 -24.21
CA ARG A 229 22.99 -14.72 -23.21
C ARG A 229 23.88 -13.66 -22.55
N GLN A 230 24.41 -12.70 -23.29
CA GLN A 230 25.32 -11.69 -22.74
C GLN A 230 24.58 -10.76 -21.78
N ASP A 231 23.38 -10.31 -22.16
CA ASP A 231 22.55 -9.44 -21.33
C ASP A 231 22.07 -10.17 -20.08
N ALA A 232 21.77 -11.47 -20.19
CA ALA A 232 21.42 -12.31 -19.06
C ALA A 232 22.54 -12.39 -18.02
N ILE A 233 23.79 -12.57 -18.47
CA ILE A 233 24.97 -12.60 -17.59
C ILE A 233 25.15 -11.25 -16.89
N ALA A 234 25.05 -10.13 -17.62
CA ALA A 234 25.18 -8.79 -17.04
C ALA A 234 24.11 -8.53 -15.95
N ASP A 235 22.87 -8.95 -16.17
CA ASP A 235 21.80 -8.82 -15.18
C ASP A 235 22.07 -9.65 -13.91
N LEU A 236 22.53 -10.88 -14.08
CA LEU A 236 22.86 -11.77 -12.96
C LEU A 236 24.09 -11.25 -12.17
N GLU A 237 25.08 -10.69 -12.84
CA GLU A 237 26.23 -10.05 -12.19
C GLU A 237 25.76 -8.84 -11.37
N ARG A 238 24.90 -7.98 -11.94
CA ARG A 238 24.33 -6.84 -11.21
C ARG A 238 23.49 -7.29 -10.00
N CYS A 239 22.73 -8.35 -10.13
CA CYS A 239 22.01 -8.95 -9.02
C CYS A 239 22.97 -9.36 -7.87
N VAL A 240 24.09 -9.97 -8.17
CA VAL A 240 25.09 -10.36 -7.16
C VAL A 240 25.74 -9.13 -6.51
N GLU A 241 26.04 -8.10 -7.28
CA GLU A 241 26.65 -6.85 -6.77
C GLU A 241 25.77 -6.14 -5.74
N LEU A 242 24.45 -6.16 -5.93
CA LEU A 242 23.51 -5.49 -5.02
C LEU A 242 23.52 -6.09 -3.61
N ASP A 243 23.46 -7.40 -3.51
CA ASP A 243 23.60 -8.15 -2.25
C ASP A 243 23.91 -9.62 -2.52
N PRO A 244 25.18 -10.04 -2.41
CA PRO A 244 25.58 -11.42 -2.69
C PRO A 244 25.09 -12.44 -1.66
N TYR A 245 24.66 -11.97 -0.47
CA TYR A 245 24.24 -12.82 0.64
C TYR A 245 22.72 -12.98 0.76
N SER A 246 21.95 -12.23 0.02
CA SER A 246 20.50 -12.39 -0.06
C SER A 246 20.11 -13.71 -0.73
N ASN A 247 18.84 -14.09 -0.68
CA ASN A 247 18.35 -15.26 -1.42
C ASN A 247 18.51 -15.07 -2.93
N ASP A 248 18.13 -13.89 -3.47
CA ASP A 248 18.29 -13.60 -4.90
C ASP A 248 19.75 -13.57 -5.32
N GLY A 249 20.65 -12.97 -4.51
CA GLY A 249 22.07 -12.94 -4.80
C GLY A 249 22.70 -14.33 -4.90
N ARG A 250 22.38 -15.22 -3.97
CA ARG A 250 22.85 -16.64 -4.04
C ARG A 250 22.27 -17.38 -5.26
N MET A 251 21.02 -17.12 -5.62
CA MET A 251 20.42 -17.68 -6.82
C MET A 251 21.13 -17.17 -8.08
N CYS A 252 21.44 -15.88 -8.14
CA CYS A 252 22.19 -15.27 -9.25
C CYS A 252 23.60 -15.88 -9.40
N GLN A 253 24.32 -16.09 -8.29
CA GLN A 253 25.62 -16.78 -8.30
C GLN A 253 25.51 -18.20 -8.87
N SER A 254 24.48 -18.95 -8.46
CA SER A 254 24.22 -20.31 -8.97
C SER A 254 23.96 -20.30 -10.49
N LEU A 255 23.12 -19.38 -10.96
CA LEU A 255 22.78 -19.24 -12.39
C LEU A 255 24.02 -18.86 -13.23
N LEU A 256 24.88 -17.97 -12.73
CA LEU A 256 26.14 -17.63 -13.38
C LEU A 256 27.12 -18.82 -13.46
N GLY A 257 27.14 -19.66 -12.42
CA GLY A 257 27.96 -20.88 -12.42
C GLY A 257 27.52 -21.91 -13.47
N MET A 258 26.23 -21.97 -13.79
CA MET A 258 25.68 -22.84 -14.84
C MET A 258 25.80 -22.27 -16.25
N SER A 259 26.03 -20.95 -16.37
CA SER A 259 26.11 -20.23 -17.65
C SER A 259 27.51 -20.16 -18.23
N ARG A 260 28.54 -20.57 -17.45
CA ARG A 260 29.97 -20.68 -17.85
C ARG A 260 30.28 -22.05 -18.36
#